data_0a4a4baaf87256a32c9b4e31ae98bf66
#
_entry.id   0a4a4baaf87256a32c9b4e31ae98bf66
#
_cell.length_a   1.000
_cell.length_b   1.000
_cell.length_c   1.000
_cell.angle_alpha   90.00
_cell.angle_beta   90.00
_cell.angle_gamma   90.00
#
_symmetry.space_group_name_H-M   'P 1'
#
loop_
_entity.id
_entity.type
_entity.pdbx_description
1 polymer ?
#
loop_
_entity_poly.entity_id
_entity_poly.type
_entity_poly.pdbx_seq_one_letter_code
_entity_poly.pdbx_strand_id
1 'polypeptide(L)'
;MKDIIRLVLVFFFAISIPCKGEDVPIKGWIILSDNMDNAITTIKAAKGYKINHLQLSHQIIHNLMEVKNESVRNQVRNLTRLAHQEGIGEVLVWDHSFYALDYYPAQFKTGPHGTLNMDNPAFWEWFKQDYRGMLDLIPEIDGLVLTFIETGAYAEKQYSNLLKTNEEKLAAVVDAVADVVINERGKKLYIRTFAYSKEEYANTVGCINH
;
A
#
# COMPACT_ATOMS: atom_id res chain seq x y z
N MET A 1 52.48 -49.01 -42.44
CA MET A 1 51.37 -48.89 -41.47
C MET A 1 51.07 -47.41 -41.32
N LYS A 2 49.97 -46.95 -41.89
CA LYS A 2 49.56 -45.51 -41.84
C LYS A 2 48.45 -45.42 -40.83
N ASP A 3 48.75 -44.74 -39.72
CA ASP A 3 47.76 -44.45 -38.68
C ASP A 3 46.85 -43.33 -39.17
N ILE A 4 45.56 -43.65 -39.31
CA ILE A 4 44.50 -42.68 -39.61
C ILE A 4 43.98 -42.11 -38.32
N ILE A 5 44.35 -40.90 -38.00
CA ILE A 5 43.74 -40.12 -36.88
C ILE A 5 42.34 -39.66 -37.31
N ARG A 6 41.31 -40.28 -36.75
CA ARG A 6 39.93 -39.82 -36.94
C ARG A 6 39.66 -38.61 -35.95
N LEU A 7 39.61 -37.43 -36.54
CA LEU A 7 39.19 -36.23 -35.82
C LEU A 7 37.66 -36.26 -35.64
N VAL A 8 37.19 -36.48 -34.41
CA VAL A 8 35.76 -36.36 -34.08
C VAL A 8 35.46 -34.91 -33.74
N LEU A 9 34.84 -34.20 -34.68
CA LEU A 9 34.32 -32.83 -34.41
C LEU A 9 33.00 -32.95 -33.64
N VAL A 10 33.02 -32.63 -32.36
CA VAL A 10 31.80 -32.51 -31.54
C VAL A 10 31.26 -31.10 -31.72
N PHE A 11 30.18 -30.97 -32.49
CA PHE A 11 29.42 -29.70 -32.56
C PHE A 11 28.58 -29.55 -31.30
N PHE A 12 28.97 -28.64 -30.40
CA PHE A 12 28.09 -28.16 -29.36
C PHE A 12 27.10 -27.15 -29.98
N PHE A 13 25.91 -27.61 -30.28
CA PHE A 13 24.77 -26.68 -30.47
C PHE A 13 24.39 -26.11 -29.10
N ALA A 14 24.82 -24.88 -28.81
CA ALA A 14 24.25 -24.10 -27.73
C ALA A 14 22.81 -23.75 -28.14
N ILE A 15 21.86 -24.57 -27.72
CA ILE A 15 20.45 -24.24 -27.79
C ILE A 15 20.24 -23.15 -26.72
N SER A 16 20.29 -21.89 -27.14
CA SER A 16 19.76 -20.79 -26.31
C SER A 16 18.24 -20.96 -26.25
N ILE A 17 17.76 -21.64 -25.21
CA ILE A 17 16.36 -21.64 -24.87
C ILE A 17 16.07 -20.20 -24.48
N PRO A 18 15.24 -19.43 -25.23
CA PRO A 18 14.81 -18.14 -24.79
C PRO A 18 14.00 -18.42 -23.53
N CYS A 19 14.53 -18.02 -22.36
CA CYS A 19 13.76 -17.97 -21.16
C CYS A 19 12.67 -16.91 -21.43
N LYS A 20 11.48 -17.37 -21.86
CA LYS A 20 10.28 -16.54 -21.81
C LYS A 20 10.09 -16.23 -20.35
N GLY A 21 10.60 -15.08 -19.90
CA GLY A 21 10.24 -14.56 -18.61
C GLY A 21 8.71 -14.54 -18.59
N GLU A 22 8.13 -15.30 -17.67
CA GLU A 22 6.69 -15.19 -17.42
C GLU A 22 6.40 -13.70 -17.25
N ASP A 23 5.40 -13.18 -17.95
CA ASP A 23 4.99 -11.80 -17.81
C ASP A 23 4.55 -11.62 -16.35
N VAL A 24 5.42 -11.02 -15.55
CA VAL A 24 5.10 -10.67 -14.15
C VAL A 24 3.93 -9.70 -14.22
N PRO A 25 2.75 -10.09 -13.71
CA PRO A 25 1.53 -9.30 -13.89
C PRO A 25 1.63 -7.92 -13.22
N ILE A 26 2.38 -7.80 -12.14
CA ILE A 26 2.65 -6.54 -11.44
C ILE A 26 4.15 -6.28 -11.41
N LYS A 27 4.58 -5.20 -12.07
CA LYS A 27 5.93 -4.65 -11.98
C LYS A 27 5.83 -3.27 -11.35
N GLY A 28 6.21 -3.16 -10.08
CA GLY A 28 5.98 -1.97 -9.29
C GLY A 28 7.24 -1.28 -8.83
N TRP A 29 7.15 0.04 -8.72
CA TRP A 29 8.10 0.87 -7.99
C TRP A 29 7.42 1.60 -6.85
N ILE A 30 8.21 1.91 -5.81
CA ILE A 30 7.79 2.74 -4.69
C ILE A 30 8.63 4.02 -4.73
N ILE A 31 7.99 5.17 -4.71
CA ILE A 31 8.65 6.47 -4.61
C ILE A 31 8.58 6.92 -3.15
N LEU A 32 9.75 7.05 -2.53
CA LEU A 32 9.93 7.44 -1.14
C LEU A 32 10.45 8.87 -0.96
N SER A 33 10.95 9.49 -2.02
CA SER A 33 11.63 10.79 -1.97
C SER A 33 10.65 11.94 -1.90
N ASP A 34 10.94 12.93 -1.06
CA ASP A 34 10.29 14.24 -1.01
C ASP A 34 10.74 15.18 -2.14
N ASN A 35 11.82 14.84 -2.83
CA ASN A 35 12.31 15.60 -3.96
C ASN A 35 11.43 15.36 -5.19
N MET A 36 10.63 16.37 -5.53
CA MET A 36 9.69 16.32 -6.64
C MET A 36 10.36 16.05 -7.99
N ASP A 37 11.56 16.60 -8.23
CA ASP A 37 12.28 16.39 -9.48
C ASP A 37 12.73 14.93 -9.62
N ASN A 38 13.14 14.31 -8.51
CA ASN A 38 13.46 12.89 -8.46
C ASN A 38 12.22 12.03 -8.70
N ALA A 39 11.08 12.35 -8.07
CA ALA A 39 9.83 11.65 -8.27
C ALA A 39 9.37 11.72 -9.74
N ILE A 40 9.38 12.90 -10.34
CA ILE A 40 9.03 13.13 -11.74
C ILE A 40 9.98 12.35 -12.67
N THR A 41 11.29 12.42 -12.41
CA THR A 41 12.30 11.71 -13.21
C THR A 41 12.09 10.19 -13.14
N THR A 42 11.81 9.66 -11.95
CA THR A 42 11.52 8.24 -11.73
C THR A 42 10.28 7.80 -12.50
N ILE A 43 9.18 8.58 -12.42
CA ILE A 43 7.94 8.27 -13.14
C ILE A 43 8.18 8.23 -14.65
N LYS A 44 8.89 9.24 -15.20
CA LYS A 44 9.21 9.27 -16.64
C LYS A 44 10.08 8.12 -17.09
N ALA A 45 10.99 7.64 -16.24
CA ALA A 45 11.83 6.49 -16.53
C ALA A 45 11.06 5.15 -16.52
N ALA A 46 9.95 5.07 -15.77
CA ALA A 46 9.19 3.84 -15.51
C ALA A 46 8.76 3.10 -16.79
N LYS A 47 8.41 3.85 -17.84
CA LYS A 47 8.03 3.29 -19.15
C LYS A 47 9.13 2.41 -19.75
N GLY A 48 10.40 2.83 -19.68
CA GLY A 48 11.53 2.08 -20.19
C GLY A 48 11.73 0.73 -19.49
N TYR A 49 11.25 0.61 -18.25
CA TYR A 49 11.32 -0.61 -17.43
C TYR A 49 10.00 -1.42 -17.43
N LYS A 50 9.00 -0.98 -18.20
CA LYS A 50 7.68 -1.61 -18.27
C LYS A 50 6.99 -1.68 -16.89
N ILE A 51 7.16 -0.64 -16.09
CA ILE A 51 6.48 -0.51 -14.79
C ILE A 51 5.01 -0.22 -15.04
N ASN A 52 4.14 -0.98 -14.39
CA ASN A 52 2.68 -0.84 -14.50
C ASN A 52 1.98 -0.57 -13.16
N HIS A 53 2.76 -0.53 -12.06
CA HIS A 53 2.29 -0.30 -10.71
C HIS A 53 3.22 0.68 -9.99
N LEU A 54 2.69 1.74 -9.41
CA LEU A 54 3.45 2.75 -8.69
C LEU A 54 2.84 2.99 -7.32
N GLN A 55 3.68 3.12 -6.32
CA GLN A 55 3.25 3.49 -4.97
C GLN A 55 3.93 4.80 -4.56
N LEU A 56 3.13 5.76 -4.10
CA LEU A 56 3.58 7.01 -3.50
C LEU A 56 3.59 6.83 -1.99
N SER A 57 4.72 7.08 -1.34
CA SER A 57 4.92 6.70 0.05
C SER A 57 5.81 7.67 0.82
N HIS A 58 5.85 7.53 2.14
CA HIS A 58 6.70 8.21 3.11
C HIS A 58 6.75 9.74 2.92
N GLN A 59 7.80 10.25 2.28
CA GLN A 59 8.04 11.70 2.16
C GLN A 59 7.03 12.40 1.23
N ILE A 60 6.38 11.65 0.33
CA ILE A 60 5.32 12.20 -0.52
C ILE A 60 4.01 12.24 0.23
N ILE A 61 3.67 11.12 0.86
CA ILE A 61 2.49 10.94 1.71
C ILE A 61 2.74 9.77 2.66
N HIS A 62 2.68 10.05 3.95
CA HIS A 62 2.83 9.03 4.99
C HIS A 62 1.47 8.52 5.44
N ASN A 63 0.55 9.42 5.73
CA ASN A 63 -0.81 9.12 6.16
C ASN A 63 -1.82 9.69 5.16
N LEU A 64 -2.85 8.96 4.83
CA LEU A 64 -3.88 9.43 3.89
C LEU A 64 -4.50 10.77 4.34
N MET A 65 -4.63 11.01 5.64
CA MET A 65 -5.17 12.25 6.18
C MET A 65 -4.40 13.51 5.72
N GLU A 66 -3.15 13.38 5.30
CA GLU A 66 -2.32 14.50 4.85
C GLU A 66 -2.87 15.14 3.57
N VAL A 67 -3.71 14.43 2.80
CA VAL A 67 -4.39 15.02 1.62
C VAL A 67 -5.35 16.15 1.98
N LYS A 68 -5.72 16.30 3.24
CA LYS A 68 -6.46 17.46 3.74
C LYS A 68 -5.65 18.75 3.61
N ASN A 69 -4.31 18.65 3.64
CA ASN A 69 -3.40 19.74 3.29
C ASN A 69 -3.39 19.92 1.75
N GLU A 70 -3.64 21.12 1.29
CA GLU A 70 -3.74 21.45 -0.13
C GLU A 70 -2.44 21.17 -0.90
N SER A 71 -1.29 21.48 -0.31
CA SER A 71 0.02 21.25 -0.94
C SER A 71 0.27 19.76 -1.19
N VAL A 72 0.08 18.93 -0.15
CA VAL A 72 0.25 17.47 -0.24
C VAL A 72 -0.75 16.88 -1.24
N ARG A 73 -2.01 17.29 -1.16
CA ARG A 73 -3.07 16.87 -2.09
C ARG A 73 -2.70 17.15 -3.54
N ASN A 74 -2.27 18.38 -3.83
CA ASN A 74 -1.89 18.78 -5.18
C ASN A 74 -0.66 18.02 -5.67
N GLN A 75 0.32 17.76 -4.81
CA GLN A 75 1.49 16.95 -5.10
C GLN A 75 1.10 15.52 -5.48
N VAL A 76 0.29 14.84 -4.67
CA VAL A 76 -0.20 13.48 -4.93
C VAL A 76 -0.97 13.43 -6.26
N ARG A 77 -1.90 14.35 -6.47
CA ARG A 77 -2.69 14.41 -7.71
C ARG A 77 -1.82 14.63 -8.95
N ASN A 78 -0.84 15.52 -8.88
CA ASN A 78 0.05 15.82 -10.01
C ASN A 78 0.93 14.62 -10.34
N LEU A 79 1.51 13.93 -9.34
CA LEU A 79 2.31 12.73 -9.57
C LEU A 79 1.45 11.58 -10.12
N THR A 80 0.23 11.39 -9.62
CA THR A 80 -0.70 10.38 -10.11
C THR A 80 -1.05 10.62 -11.58
N ARG A 81 -1.43 11.85 -11.95
CA ARG A 81 -1.74 12.20 -13.34
C ARG A 81 -0.54 12.00 -14.26
N LEU A 82 0.65 12.42 -13.82
CA LEU A 82 1.88 12.19 -14.59
C LEU A 82 2.13 10.70 -14.81
N ALA A 83 1.97 9.88 -13.78
CA ALA A 83 2.16 8.43 -13.87
C ALA A 83 1.19 7.80 -14.89
N HIS A 84 -0.08 8.19 -14.87
CA HIS A 84 -1.05 7.74 -15.87
C HIS A 84 -0.70 8.21 -17.29
N GLN A 85 -0.21 9.45 -17.45
CA GLN A 85 0.25 9.98 -18.74
C GLN A 85 1.45 9.20 -19.30
N GLU A 86 2.34 8.71 -18.42
CA GLU A 86 3.49 7.87 -18.80
C GLU A 86 3.11 6.38 -19.00
N GLY A 87 1.83 6.04 -18.85
CA GLY A 87 1.29 4.70 -19.11
C GLY A 87 1.35 3.74 -17.94
N ILE A 88 1.57 4.23 -16.71
CA ILE A 88 1.45 3.41 -15.51
C ILE A 88 -0.04 3.23 -15.19
N GLY A 89 -0.50 1.98 -15.24
CA GLY A 89 -1.93 1.65 -15.14
C GLY A 89 -2.49 1.66 -13.72
N GLU A 90 -1.62 1.69 -12.70
CA GLU A 90 -2.03 1.61 -11.30
C GLU A 90 -1.14 2.47 -10.42
N VAL A 91 -1.72 3.47 -9.75
CA VAL A 91 -1.04 4.38 -8.82
C VAL A 91 -1.73 4.34 -7.47
N LEU A 92 -0.99 3.91 -6.46
CA LEU A 92 -1.47 3.76 -5.10
C LEU A 92 -0.80 4.79 -4.19
N VAL A 93 -1.48 5.18 -3.12
CA VAL A 93 -0.89 5.94 -2.01
C VAL A 93 -0.85 5.08 -0.75
N TRP A 94 0.17 5.30 0.07
CA TRP A 94 0.28 4.62 1.35
C TRP A 94 -0.57 5.32 2.40
N ASP A 95 -1.04 4.50 3.34
CA ASP A 95 -1.76 4.95 4.52
C ASP A 95 -1.33 4.13 5.74
N HIS A 96 -0.70 4.79 6.71
CA HIS A 96 -0.36 4.22 8.01
C HIS A 96 -1.57 4.41 8.93
N SER A 97 -2.52 3.50 8.77
CA SER A 97 -3.81 3.60 9.46
C SER A 97 -3.66 3.63 10.99
N PHE A 98 -4.64 4.23 11.63
CA PHE A 98 -4.65 4.59 13.03
C PHE A 98 -3.60 5.66 13.36
N TYR A 99 -3.90 6.87 12.90
CA TYR A 99 -3.11 8.08 13.14
C TYR A 99 -2.97 8.40 14.63
N ALA A 100 -2.21 9.46 14.96
CA ALA A 100 -2.08 9.87 16.36
C ALA A 100 -3.45 10.15 17.01
N LEU A 101 -3.60 9.83 18.30
CA LEU A 101 -4.89 9.89 18.98
C LEU A 101 -5.55 11.28 18.97
N ASP A 102 -4.76 12.35 18.85
CA ASP A 102 -5.27 13.73 18.76
C ASP A 102 -6.05 14.00 17.47
N TYR A 103 -5.80 13.23 16.42
CA TYR A 103 -6.56 13.31 15.18
C TYR A 103 -8.04 12.93 15.35
N TYR A 104 -8.33 11.99 16.24
CA TYR A 104 -9.68 11.46 16.43
C TYR A 104 -10.53 12.35 17.35
N PRO A 105 -11.84 12.51 17.06
CA PRO A 105 -12.75 13.23 17.93
C PRO A 105 -12.77 12.68 19.35
N ALA A 106 -12.81 13.60 20.34
CA ALA A 106 -12.77 13.24 21.76
C ALA A 106 -13.89 12.27 22.18
N GLN A 107 -15.06 12.38 21.55
CA GLN A 107 -16.24 11.54 21.82
C GLN A 107 -16.00 10.03 21.56
N PHE A 108 -14.97 9.67 20.80
CA PHE A 108 -14.61 8.26 20.53
C PHE A 108 -13.49 7.76 21.44
N LYS A 109 -12.84 8.65 22.19
CA LYS A 109 -11.75 8.33 23.13
C LYS A 109 -12.28 7.99 24.51
N THR A 110 -13.24 7.06 24.57
CA THR A 110 -13.95 6.64 25.80
C THR A 110 -13.40 5.34 26.40
N GLY A 111 -12.38 4.76 25.79
CA GLY A 111 -11.67 3.61 26.35
C GLY A 111 -10.76 4.00 27.52
N PRO A 112 -10.24 3.02 28.28
CA PRO A 112 -9.28 3.27 29.36
C PRO A 112 -8.09 4.12 28.88
N HIS A 113 -7.65 5.05 29.71
CA HIS A 113 -6.52 5.95 29.41
C HIS A 113 -6.71 6.81 28.15
N GLY A 114 -7.96 7.05 27.71
CA GLY A 114 -8.26 7.88 26.55
C GLY A 114 -8.03 7.16 25.21
N THR A 115 -8.00 5.84 25.21
CA THR A 115 -7.96 5.03 23.97
C THR A 115 -9.28 5.12 23.22
N LEU A 116 -9.22 4.88 21.91
CA LEU A 116 -10.42 4.77 21.08
C LEU A 116 -11.25 3.57 21.51
N ASN A 117 -12.56 3.74 21.54
CA ASN A 117 -13.50 2.67 21.82
C ASN A 117 -13.98 2.05 20.51
N MET A 118 -13.37 0.93 20.12
CA MET A 118 -13.68 0.21 18.89
C MET A 118 -15.02 -0.53 18.95
N ASP A 119 -15.65 -0.66 20.14
CA ASP A 119 -17.00 -1.23 20.28
C ASP A 119 -18.09 -0.20 19.93
N ASN A 120 -17.74 1.06 19.75
CA ASN A 120 -18.69 2.12 19.40
C ASN A 120 -18.97 2.12 17.90
N PRO A 121 -20.18 1.76 17.44
CA PRO A 121 -20.50 1.74 16.01
C PRO A 121 -20.42 3.13 15.36
N ALA A 122 -20.65 4.21 16.11
CA ALA A 122 -20.52 5.56 15.61
C ALA A 122 -19.05 5.96 15.29
N PHE A 123 -18.08 5.31 15.96
CA PHE A 123 -16.66 5.46 15.61
C PHE A 123 -16.38 4.93 14.21
N TRP A 124 -16.85 3.74 13.89
CA TRP A 124 -16.64 3.11 12.59
C TRP A 124 -17.34 3.87 11.46
N GLU A 125 -18.52 4.40 11.73
CA GLU A 125 -19.22 5.22 10.73
C GLU A 125 -18.47 6.54 10.46
N TRP A 126 -17.99 7.21 11.52
CA TRP A 126 -17.13 8.37 11.39
C TRP A 126 -15.83 8.03 10.65
N PHE A 127 -15.20 6.92 10.98
CA PHE A 127 -13.95 6.45 10.38
C PHE A 127 -14.13 6.23 8.86
N LYS A 128 -15.18 5.53 8.45
CA LYS A 128 -15.52 5.34 7.04
C LYS A 128 -15.83 6.67 6.33
N GLN A 129 -16.58 7.55 6.99
CA GLN A 129 -16.89 8.87 6.41
C GLN A 129 -15.63 9.72 6.21
N ASP A 130 -14.66 9.62 7.09
CA ASP A 130 -13.38 10.31 6.96
C ASP A 130 -12.57 9.79 5.76
N TYR A 131 -12.53 8.46 5.56
CA TYR A 131 -11.92 7.86 4.37
C TYR A 131 -12.63 8.29 3.08
N ARG A 132 -13.96 8.35 3.06
CA ARG A 132 -14.72 8.87 1.91
C ARG A 132 -14.27 10.29 1.56
N GLY A 133 -14.20 11.15 2.57
CA GLY A 133 -13.78 12.54 2.37
C GLY A 133 -12.34 12.68 1.87
N MET A 134 -11.41 11.87 2.37
CA MET A 134 -10.02 11.88 1.92
C MET A 134 -9.89 11.37 0.46
N LEU A 135 -10.59 10.31 0.10
CA LEU A 135 -10.59 9.78 -1.27
C LEU A 135 -11.24 10.73 -2.28
N ASP A 136 -12.25 11.50 -1.87
CA ASP A 136 -12.86 12.54 -2.71
C ASP A 136 -11.90 13.68 -3.04
N LEU A 137 -10.89 13.91 -2.20
CA LEU A 137 -9.85 14.91 -2.44
C LEU A 137 -8.80 14.46 -3.47
N ILE A 138 -8.62 13.16 -3.66
CA ILE A 138 -7.63 12.56 -4.59
C ILE A 138 -8.28 11.47 -5.46
N PRO A 139 -9.30 11.80 -6.24
CA PRO A 139 -10.06 10.81 -6.99
C PRO A 139 -9.24 10.07 -8.06
N GLU A 140 -8.10 10.62 -8.46
CA GLU A 140 -7.25 10.08 -9.52
C GLU A 140 -6.47 8.83 -9.13
N ILE A 141 -6.24 8.55 -7.83
CA ILE A 141 -5.52 7.34 -7.40
C ILE A 141 -6.31 6.08 -7.69
N ASP A 142 -5.63 4.96 -7.89
CA ASP A 142 -6.27 3.68 -8.17
C ASP A 142 -6.49 2.83 -6.91
N GLY A 143 -5.89 3.21 -5.80
CA GLY A 143 -6.08 2.50 -4.54
C GLY A 143 -5.14 2.94 -3.42
N LEU A 144 -5.15 2.16 -2.36
CA LEU A 144 -4.36 2.37 -1.15
C LEU A 144 -3.45 1.17 -0.85
N VAL A 145 -2.32 1.46 -0.19
CA VAL A 145 -1.49 0.47 0.51
C VAL A 145 -1.63 0.74 2.01
N LEU A 146 -2.41 -0.10 2.68
CA LEU A 146 -2.64 -0.01 4.11
C LEU A 146 -1.47 -0.64 4.88
N THR A 147 -0.99 0.02 5.91
CA THR A 147 0.04 -0.48 6.82
C THR A 147 -0.34 -0.23 8.27
N PHE A 148 0.05 -1.13 9.16
CA PHE A 148 -0.29 -1.11 10.59
C PHE A 148 0.90 -0.82 11.49
N ILE A 149 2.07 -0.60 10.90
CA ILE A 149 3.28 -0.20 11.63
C ILE A 149 3.60 1.25 11.31
N GLU A 150 4.51 1.84 12.07
CA GLU A 150 4.91 3.25 11.88
C GLU A 150 3.72 4.22 12.03
N THR A 151 2.69 3.81 12.77
CA THR A 151 1.46 4.57 13.02
C THR A 151 1.57 5.39 14.31
N GLY A 152 0.72 6.42 14.45
CA GLY A 152 0.66 7.22 15.67
C GLY A 152 -0.07 6.54 16.83
N ALA A 153 -1.12 5.77 16.51
CA ALA A 153 -1.86 4.95 17.47
C ALA A 153 -2.06 3.55 16.88
N TYR A 154 -1.60 2.54 17.58
CA TYR A 154 -1.75 1.14 17.13
C TYR A 154 -3.18 0.67 17.35
N ALA A 155 -3.81 0.07 16.35
CA ALA A 155 -5.16 -0.49 16.47
C ALA A 155 -5.25 -1.54 17.60
N GLU A 156 -4.24 -2.37 17.74
CA GLU A 156 -4.14 -3.42 18.75
C GLU A 156 -4.17 -2.88 20.19
N LYS A 157 -3.70 -1.62 20.39
CA LYS A 157 -3.68 -0.95 21.68
C LYS A 157 -4.99 -0.23 22.02
N GLN A 158 -5.92 -0.17 21.08
CA GLN A 158 -7.21 0.47 21.33
C GLN A 158 -8.15 -0.44 22.12
N TYR A 159 -9.09 0.19 22.80
CA TYR A 159 -10.05 -0.54 23.64
C TYR A 159 -11.12 -1.22 22.82
N SER A 160 -11.36 -2.49 23.13
CA SER A 160 -12.54 -3.23 22.72
C SER A 160 -12.83 -4.37 23.70
N ASN A 161 -14.10 -4.60 23.98
CA ASN A 161 -14.61 -5.80 24.64
C ASN A 161 -15.11 -6.86 23.65
N LEU A 162 -15.41 -6.45 22.43
CA LEU A 162 -15.93 -7.34 21.38
C LEU A 162 -14.79 -7.98 20.59
N LEU A 163 -13.81 -7.19 20.15
CA LEU A 163 -12.62 -7.64 19.43
C LEU A 163 -11.56 -8.08 20.45
N LYS A 164 -11.38 -9.40 20.59
CA LYS A 164 -10.59 -9.99 21.67
C LYS A 164 -9.11 -10.13 21.35
N THR A 165 -8.79 -10.27 20.08
CA THR A 165 -7.42 -10.49 19.63
C THR A 165 -6.91 -9.29 18.82
N ASN A 166 -5.59 -9.22 18.63
CA ASN A 166 -4.98 -8.19 17.79
C ASN A 166 -5.42 -8.35 16.33
N GLU A 167 -5.51 -9.58 15.86
CA GLU A 167 -5.96 -9.90 14.51
C GLU A 167 -7.39 -9.41 14.26
N GLU A 168 -8.32 -9.63 15.21
CA GLU A 168 -9.70 -9.14 15.11
C GLU A 168 -9.76 -7.61 15.03
N LYS A 169 -8.93 -6.89 15.81
CA LYS A 169 -8.87 -5.44 15.77
C LYS A 169 -8.31 -4.92 14.43
N LEU A 170 -7.26 -5.55 13.92
CA LEU A 170 -6.70 -5.22 12.62
C LEU A 170 -7.68 -5.56 11.50
N ALA A 171 -8.36 -6.71 11.56
CA ALA A 171 -9.39 -7.11 10.60
C ALA A 171 -10.53 -6.07 10.55
N ALA A 172 -11.00 -5.61 11.70
CA ALA A 172 -12.05 -4.56 11.74
C ALA A 172 -11.61 -3.25 11.05
N VAL A 173 -10.33 -2.89 11.13
CA VAL A 173 -9.78 -1.73 10.39
C VAL A 173 -9.75 -2.03 8.90
N VAL A 174 -9.27 -3.22 8.50
CA VAL A 174 -9.24 -3.64 7.08
C VAL A 174 -10.64 -3.60 6.49
N ASP A 175 -11.61 -4.19 7.18
CA ASP A 175 -13.00 -4.25 6.72
C ASP A 175 -13.60 -2.86 6.53
N ALA A 176 -13.39 -1.97 7.51
CA ALA A 176 -13.90 -0.60 7.42
C ALA A 176 -13.28 0.19 6.27
N VAL A 177 -11.97 0.00 6.00
CA VAL A 177 -11.28 0.63 4.87
C VAL A 177 -11.70 -0.01 3.55
N ALA A 178 -11.80 -1.36 3.50
CA ALA A 178 -12.21 -2.11 2.32
C ALA A 178 -13.65 -1.74 1.88
N ASP A 179 -14.56 -1.56 2.83
CA ASP A 179 -15.92 -1.10 2.54
C ASP A 179 -15.90 0.18 1.70
N VAL A 180 -15.09 1.15 2.08
CA VAL A 180 -15.02 2.44 1.37
C VAL A 180 -14.20 2.30 0.09
N VAL A 181 -13.00 1.74 0.17
CA VAL A 181 -12.04 1.71 -0.95
C VAL A 181 -12.51 0.77 -2.06
N ILE A 182 -12.91 -0.44 -1.70
CA ILE A 182 -13.28 -1.49 -2.67
C ILE A 182 -14.76 -1.39 -3.01
N ASN A 183 -15.64 -1.51 -2.00
CA ASN A 183 -17.06 -1.70 -2.24
C ASN A 183 -17.75 -0.43 -2.73
N GLU A 184 -17.39 0.74 -2.18
CA GLU A 184 -18.02 2.00 -2.55
C GLU A 184 -17.31 2.69 -3.72
N ARG A 185 -15.96 2.65 -3.79
CA ARG A 185 -15.17 3.40 -4.76
C ARG A 185 -14.62 2.56 -5.91
N GLY A 186 -14.73 1.22 -5.84
CA GLY A 186 -14.18 0.32 -6.87
C GLY A 186 -12.67 0.41 -7.03
N LYS A 187 -11.97 0.89 -5.99
CA LYS A 187 -10.52 1.06 -5.98
C LYS A 187 -9.84 -0.18 -5.38
N LYS A 188 -8.53 -0.27 -5.50
CA LYS A 188 -7.74 -1.39 -4.96
C LYS A 188 -7.27 -1.10 -3.54
N LEU A 189 -7.20 -2.16 -2.74
CA LEU A 189 -6.63 -2.12 -1.40
C LEU A 189 -5.57 -3.22 -1.28
N TYR A 190 -4.35 -2.80 -0.95
CA TYR A 190 -3.24 -3.69 -0.64
C TYR A 190 -2.89 -3.55 0.83
N ILE A 191 -2.46 -4.64 1.45
CA ILE A 191 -1.99 -4.65 2.83
C ILE A 191 -0.49 -4.93 2.82
N ARG A 192 0.26 -4.03 3.45
CA ARG A 192 1.69 -4.22 3.65
C ARG A 192 1.90 -5.15 4.84
N THR A 193 2.58 -6.28 4.60
CA THR A 193 2.86 -7.29 5.63
C THR A 193 4.22 -7.11 6.30
N PHE A 194 4.92 -6.00 6.06
CA PHE A 194 6.17 -5.71 6.76
C PHE A 194 5.91 -5.47 8.25
N ALA A 195 6.78 -6.01 9.10
CA ALA A 195 6.69 -5.90 10.55
C ALA A 195 8.09 -5.92 11.18
N TYR A 196 8.22 -5.32 12.36
CA TYR A 196 9.48 -5.31 13.13
C TYR A 196 9.64 -6.54 14.03
N SER A 197 8.56 -7.28 14.27
CA SER A 197 8.56 -8.48 15.09
C SER A 197 7.78 -9.62 14.46
N LYS A 198 8.03 -10.86 14.93
CA LYS A 198 7.27 -12.04 14.51
C LYS A 198 5.80 -11.94 14.93
N GLU A 199 5.52 -11.29 16.05
CA GLU A 199 4.17 -11.10 16.57
C GLU A 199 3.38 -10.13 15.69
N GLU A 200 3.95 -8.95 15.36
CA GLU A 200 3.34 -8.00 14.44
C GLU A 200 3.06 -8.63 13.07
N TYR A 201 4.03 -9.41 12.55
CA TYR A 201 3.83 -10.14 11.29
C TYR A 201 2.67 -11.12 11.38
N ALA A 202 2.60 -11.93 12.46
CA ALA A 202 1.53 -12.91 12.67
C ALA A 202 0.16 -12.21 12.76
N ASN A 203 0.07 -11.11 13.52
CA ASN A 203 -1.17 -10.33 13.65
C ASN A 203 -1.62 -9.78 12.29
N THR A 204 -0.70 -9.21 11.49
CA THR A 204 -1.01 -8.63 10.18
C THR A 204 -1.43 -9.71 9.17
N VAL A 205 -0.76 -10.87 9.15
CA VAL A 205 -1.15 -11.99 8.28
C VAL A 205 -2.44 -12.63 8.77
N GLY A 206 -2.61 -12.75 10.09
CA GLY A 206 -3.82 -13.30 10.71
C GLY A 206 -5.06 -12.50 10.37
N CYS A 207 -4.98 -11.17 10.35
CA CYS A 207 -6.14 -10.32 10.06
C CYS A 207 -6.70 -10.48 8.63
N ILE A 208 -5.90 -10.98 7.68
CA ILE A 208 -6.34 -11.22 6.30
C ILE A 208 -7.20 -12.50 6.19
N ASN A 209 -7.11 -13.37 7.19
CA ASN A 209 -7.81 -14.66 7.22
C ASN A 209 -9.10 -14.61 8.06
N HIS A 210 -9.46 -13.45 8.62
CA HIS A 210 -10.69 -13.21 9.34
C HIS A 210 -11.82 -12.83 8.39
#